data_97cab525e53226481ad08d8a3702404d
#
_entry.id   97cab525e53226481ad08d8a3702404d
#
_cell.length_a   1.000
_cell.length_b   1.000
_cell.length_c   1.000
_cell.angle_alpha   90.00
_cell.angle_beta   90.00
_cell.angle_gamma   90.00
#
_symmetry.space_group_name_H-M   'P 1'
#
loop_
_entity.id
_entity.type
_entity.pdbx_description
1 polymer ?
#
loop_
_entity_poly.entity_id
_entity_poly.type
_entity_poly.pdbx_seq_one_letter_code
_entity_poly.pdbx_strand_id
1 'polypeptide(L)'
;MMGFVNAGTIGQRVLDERNALVESDASMLLQPVGQINVGTVAAQPVESIQVAAADIDGDQVYQGACMACHAAGIAGAPKTGDIDAWANRISQGNETLYTHAIGGFQGNAGVMPAKGGNASLSDDEVKAAVDHMVAQSQ
;
A
#
# COMPACT_ATOMS: atom_id res chain seq x y z
N MET A 1 72.57 36.35 8.83
CA MET A 1 71.35 35.94 9.55
C MET A 1 70.46 35.08 8.60
N MET A 2 70.49 33.76 8.74
CA MET A 2 69.65 32.84 7.94
C MET A 2 68.35 32.67 8.65
N GLY A 3 67.27 33.13 7.98
CA GLY A 3 65.92 32.94 8.47
C GLY A 3 65.43 31.52 8.21
N PHE A 4 65.16 30.74 9.25
CA PHE A 4 64.50 29.45 9.16
C PHE A 4 63.05 29.67 8.81
N VAL A 5 62.68 29.35 7.60
CA VAL A 5 61.24 29.25 7.22
C VAL A 5 60.72 27.99 7.87
N ASN A 6 59.78 28.15 8.81
CA ASN A 6 59.20 27.11 9.60
C ASN A 6 58.30 26.25 8.69
N ALA A 7 58.70 25.00 8.42
CA ALA A 7 57.98 24.05 7.57
C ALA A 7 56.58 23.65 8.10
N GLY A 8 56.26 24.04 9.33
CA GLY A 8 54.96 23.78 9.94
C GLY A 8 53.79 24.62 9.41
N THR A 9 54.09 25.80 8.84
CA THR A 9 53.05 26.73 8.36
C THR A 9 52.39 26.35 7.04
N ILE A 10 53.08 25.56 6.22
CA ILE A 10 52.53 25.15 4.90
C ILE A 10 51.53 24.02 5.07
N GLY A 11 51.82 23.06 5.95
CA GLY A 11 50.90 21.93 6.23
C GLY A 11 49.59 22.37 6.88
N GLN A 12 49.64 23.34 7.79
CA GLN A 12 48.44 23.85 8.44
C GLN A 12 47.55 24.65 7.48
N ARG A 13 48.10 25.46 6.59
CA ARG A 13 47.33 26.18 5.57
C ARG A 13 46.57 25.25 4.64
N VAL A 14 47.17 24.14 4.23
CA VAL A 14 46.51 23.14 3.37
C VAL A 14 45.39 22.41 4.09
N LEU A 15 45.53 22.18 5.38
CA LEU A 15 44.47 21.55 6.19
C LEU A 15 43.32 22.50 6.46
N ASP A 16 43.61 23.77 6.72
CA ASP A 16 42.58 24.80 6.94
C ASP A 16 41.78 25.08 5.66
N GLU A 17 42.44 25.11 4.51
CA GLU A 17 41.80 25.30 3.20
C GLU A 17 40.91 24.11 2.83
N ARG A 18 41.35 22.88 3.12
CA ARG A 18 40.51 21.66 2.95
C ARG A 18 39.29 21.63 3.86
N ASN A 19 39.48 22.03 5.14
CA ASN A 19 38.36 22.06 6.09
C ASN A 19 37.31 23.11 5.71
N ALA A 20 37.76 24.29 5.24
CA ALA A 20 36.85 25.32 4.77
C ALA A 20 36.03 24.90 3.54
N LEU A 21 36.61 24.11 2.63
CA LEU A 21 35.92 23.57 1.47
C LEU A 21 34.90 22.48 1.86
N VAL A 22 35.25 21.64 2.82
CA VAL A 22 34.34 20.56 3.31
C VAL A 22 33.15 21.15 4.08
N GLU A 23 33.34 22.21 4.87
CA GLU A 23 32.28 22.87 5.60
C GLU A 23 31.30 23.60 4.65
N SER A 24 31.82 24.22 3.58
CA SER A 24 30.95 24.88 2.57
C SER A 24 30.10 23.89 1.76
N ASP A 25 30.67 22.75 1.39
CA ASP A 25 29.93 21.69 0.65
C ASP A 25 28.90 21.00 1.54
N ALA A 26 29.22 20.70 2.80
CA ALA A 26 28.29 20.10 3.73
C ALA A 26 27.07 21.00 4.02
N SER A 27 27.30 22.32 4.11
CA SER A 27 26.21 23.29 4.32
C SER A 27 25.29 23.41 3.11
N MET A 28 25.81 23.20 1.90
CA MET A 28 25.02 23.26 0.67
C MET A 28 24.21 21.97 0.43
N LEU A 29 24.73 20.82 0.87
CA LEU A 29 24.06 19.52 0.77
C LEU A 29 22.97 19.31 1.83
N LEU A 30 22.97 20.05 2.92
CA LEU A 30 22.02 19.97 4.03
C LEU A 30 20.93 21.05 3.99
N GLN A 31 20.83 21.82 2.91
CA GLN A 31 19.72 22.75 2.79
C GLN A 31 18.42 21.96 2.53
N PRO A 32 17.39 22.13 3.37
CA PRO A 32 16.11 21.48 3.13
C PRO A 32 15.52 21.96 1.81
N VAL A 33 15.41 21.07 0.84
CA VAL A 33 14.72 21.30 -0.42
C VAL A 33 13.23 21.40 -0.14
N GLY A 34 12.75 22.62 -0.02
CA GLY A 34 11.34 22.91 0.14
C GLY A 34 11.02 23.58 1.49
N GLN A 35 10.82 24.87 1.47
CA GLN A 35 10.09 25.54 2.53
C GLN A 35 8.62 25.21 2.36
N ILE A 36 8.10 24.36 3.27
CA ILE A 36 6.66 24.20 3.41
C ILE A 36 6.15 25.53 3.96
N ASN A 37 5.50 26.33 3.15
CA ASN A 37 4.81 27.51 3.59
C ASN A 37 3.56 27.04 4.36
N VAL A 38 3.71 26.77 5.64
CA VAL A 38 2.58 26.57 6.55
C VAL A 38 1.97 27.95 6.79
N GLY A 39 1.19 28.42 5.82
CA GLY A 39 0.22 29.47 6.10
C GLY A 39 -0.65 28.97 7.25
N THR A 40 -0.90 29.81 8.24
CA THR A 40 -1.86 29.54 9.31
C THR A 40 -3.22 29.32 8.65
N VAL A 41 -3.51 28.09 8.30
CA VAL A 41 -4.88 27.64 8.03
C VAL A 41 -5.57 27.70 9.36
N ALA A 42 -6.46 28.70 9.51
CA ALA A 42 -7.45 28.69 10.58
C ALA A 42 -8.03 27.26 10.59
N ALA A 43 -8.04 26.65 11.77
CA ALA A 43 -8.59 25.31 11.96
C ALA A 43 -10.06 25.34 11.52
N GLN A 44 -10.29 25.02 10.26
CA GLN A 44 -11.61 24.64 9.80
C GLN A 44 -11.85 23.26 10.42
N PRO A 45 -13.03 23.01 11.01
CA PRO A 45 -13.36 21.66 11.40
C PRO A 45 -13.13 20.80 10.17
N VAL A 46 -12.26 19.80 10.30
CA VAL A 46 -12.13 18.75 9.30
C VAL A 46 -13.51 18.11 9.21
N GLU A 47 -14.35 18.65 8.33
CA GLU A 47 -15.43 17.89 7.79
C GLU A 47 -14.79 16.56 7.40
N SER A 48 -15.17 15.50 8.12
CA SER A 48 -14.75 14.17 7.73
C SER A 48 -14.97 14.11 6.24
N ILE A 49 -13.87 14.03 5.46
CA ILE A 49 -13.96 13.66 4.08
C ILE A 49 -14.56 12.26 4.16
N GLN A 50 -15.88 12.17 4.16
CA GLN A 50 -16.55 11.02 3.63
C GLN A 50 -16.06 11.00 2.18
N VAL A 51 -15.00 10.26 1.93
CA VAL A 51 -14.80 9.67 0.62
C VAL A 51 -16.13 8.98 0.41
N ALA A 52 -17.05 9.64 -0.32
CA ALA A 52 -18.19 8.98 -0.89
C ALA A 52 -17.59 7.69 -1.41
N ALA A 53 -18.17 6.53 -1.00
CA ALA A 53 -17.68 5.25 -1.48
C ALA A 53 -17.61 5.42 -2.99
N ALA A 54 -16.43 5.79 -3.48
CA ALA A 54 -16.16 5.90 -4.89
C ALA A 54 -16.55 4.51 -5.36
N ASP A 55 -17.46 4.44 -6.32
CA ASP A 55 -18.05 3.20 -6.79
C ASP A 55 -16.93 2.18 -6.91
N ILE A 56 -16.77 1.36 -5.85
CA ILE A 56 -15.73 0.34 -5.81
C ILE A 56 -16.14 -0.67 -6.86
N ASP A 57 -15.40 -0.70 -7.95
CA ASP A 57 -15.67 -1.63 -9.03
C ASP A 57 -15.27 -3.05 -8.60
N GLY A 58 -16.27 -3.83 -8.16
CA GLY A 58 -16.07 -5.20 -7.73
C GLY A 58 -15.48 -6.10 -8.80
N ASP A 59 -15.73 -5.82 -10.08
CA ASP A 59 -15.14 -6.54 -11.22
C ASP A 59 -13.61 -6.27 -11.29
N GLN A 60 -13.17 -5.02 -11.14
CA GLN A 60 -11.76 -4.69 -11.14
C GLN A 60 -11.03 -5.37 -9.97
N VAL A 61 -11.62 -5.35 -8.78
CA VAL A 61 -11.03 -6.02 -7.60
C VAL A 61 -10.97 -7.53 -7.81
N TYR A 62 -12.05 -8.12 -8.36
CA TYR A 62 -12.09 -9.55 -8.70
C TYR A 62 -10.96 -9.91 -9.67
N GLN A 63 -10.79 -9.16 -10.75
CA GLN A 63 -9.74 -9.40 -11.75
C GLN A 63 -8.34 -9.28 -11.17
N GLY A 64 -8.14 -8.34 -10.23
CA GLY A 64 -6.83 -8.07 -9.65
C GLY A 64 -6.37 -9.06 -8.58
N ALA A 65 -7.30 -9.68 -7.84
CA ALA A 65 -6.93 -10.47 -6.66
C ALA A 65 -7.63 -11.85 -6.57
N CYS A 66 -8.82 -12.02 -7.15
CA CYS A 66 -9.65 -13.21 -6.92
C CYS A 66 -9.66 -14.15 -8.12
N MET A 67 -9.59 -13.61 -9.33
CA MET A 67 -9.71 -14.33 -10.59
C MET A 67 -8.68 -15.47 -10.72
N ALA A 68 -7.49 -15.29 -10.18
CA ALA A 68 -6.42 -16.29 -10.27
C ALA A 68 -6.87 -17.69 -9.80
N CYS A 69 -7.70 -17.74 -8.75
CA CYS A 69 -8.25 -19.00 -8.23
C CYS A 69 -9.70 -19.24 -8.66
N HIS A 70 -10.54 -18.19 -8.64
CA HIS A 70 -11.98 -18.33 -8.84
C HIS A 70 -12.43 -18.37 -10.30
N ALA A 71 -11.59 -18.01 -11.28
CA ALA A 71 -11.95 -18.18 -12.69
C ALA A 71 -11.89 -19.64 -13.14
N ALA A 72 -10.91 -20.39 -12.67
CA ALA A 72 -10.66 -21.78 -13.09
C ALA A 72 -10.97 -22.83 -12.01
N GLY A 73 -11.28 -22.41 -10.77
CA GLY A 73 -11.53 -23.32 -9.66
C GLY A 73 -10.23 -23.91 -9.06
N ILE A 74 -9.13 -23.17 -9.10
CA ILE A 74 -7.82 -23.65 -8.63
C ILE A 74 -7.86 -23.84 -7.10
N ALA A 75 -7.15 -24.85 -6.63
CA ALA A 75 -7.02 -25.19 -5.19
C ALA A 75 -8.36 -25.37 -4.45
N GLY A 76 -9.39 -25.82 -5.16
CA GLY A 76 -10.73 -26.06 -4.59
C GLY A 76 -11.58 -24.80 -4.44
N ALA A 77 -11.16 -23.67 -5.04
CA ALA A 77 -11.96 -22.47 -5.08
C ALA A 77 -13.25 -22.69 -5.89
N PRO A 78 -14.44 -22.22 -5.44
CA PRO A 78 -15.63 -22.27 -6.25
C PRO A 78 -15.47 -21.38 -7.47
N LYS A 79 -15.72 -21.94 -8.65
CA LYS A 79 -15.58 -21.20 -9.90
C LYS A 79 -16.68 -20.14 -10.01
N THR A 80 -16.32 -18.92 -10.33
CA THR A 80 -17.30 -17.84 -10.60
C THR A 80 -18.17 -18.22 -11.80
N GLY A 81 -19.48 -18.06 -11.67
CA GLY A 81 -20.46 -18.46 -12.69
C GLY A 81 -20.94 -19.92 -12.56
N ASP A 82 -20.41 -20.70 -11.64
CA ASP A 82 -20.88 -22.06 -11.36
C ASP A 82 -21.98 -22.02 -10.29
N ILE A 83 -23.22 -22.01 -10.73
CA ILE A 83 -24.42 -21.89 -9.87
C ILE A 83 -24.43 -23.00 -8.81
N ASP A 84 -24.13 -24.24 -9.18
CA ASP A 84 -24.19 -25.38 -8.26
C ASP A 84 -23.10 -25.27 -7.18
N ALA A 85 -21.92 -24.84 -7.55
CA ALA A 85 -20.83 -24.61 -6.60
C ALA A 85 -21.12 -23.46 -5.63
N TRP A 86 -21.90 -22.47 -6.06
CA TRP A 86 -22.21 -21.28 -5.26
C TRP A 86 -23.51 -21.38 -4.45
N ALA A 87 -24.48 -22.19 -4.84
CA ALA A 87 -25.80 -22.26 -4.21
C ALA A 87 -25.72 -22.41 -2.67
N ASN A 88 -24.97 -23.39 -2.20
CA ASN A 88 -24.80 -23.64 -0.75
C ASN A 88 -24.01 -22.55 -0.04
N ARG A 89 -23.18 -21.80 -0.75
CA ARG A 89 -22.40 -20.69 -0.20
C ARG A 89 -23.26 -19.45 -0.06
N ILE A 90 -24.00 -19.11 -1.11
CA ILE A 90 -24.94 -17.98 -1.15
C ILE A 90 -26.04 -18.13 -0.09
N SER A 91 -26.52 -19.36 0.14
CA SER A 91 -27.53 -19.64 1.17
C SER A 91 -27.07 -19.34 2.61
N GLN A 92 -25.77 -19.21 2.86
CA GLN A 92 -25.23 -18.81 4.16
C GLN A 92 -25.32 -17.29 4.41
N GLY A 93 -25.63 -16.52 3.37
CA GLY A 93 -25.73 -15.07 3.40
C GLY A 93 -24.39 -14.36 3.13
N ASN A 94 -24.49 -13.16 2.57
CA ASN A 94 -23.32 -12.38 2.15
C ASN A 94 -22.36 -12.06 3.30
N GLU A 95 -22.86 -11.79 4.51
CA GLU A 95 -22.01 -11.50 5.67
C GLU A 95 -21.04 -12.64 6.01
N THR A 96 -21.49 -13.89 5.84
CA THR A 96 -20.63 -15.07 6.02
C THR A 96 -19.55 -15.11 4.93
N LEU A 97 -19.93 -14.83 3.69
CA LEU A 97 -19.02 -14.79 2.56
C LEU A 97 -17.97 -13.68 2.71
N TYR A 98 -18.38 -12.51 3.15
CA TYR A 98 -17.46 -11.39 3.45
C TYR A 98 -16.45 -11.77 4.53
N THR A 99 -16.93 -12.36 5.63
CA THR A 99 -16.07 -12.79 6.73
C THR A 99 -15.02 -13.80 6.25
N HIS A 100 -15.42 -14.77 5.42
CA HIS A 100 -14.50 -15.75 4.85
C HIS A 100 -13.52 -15.13 3.88
N ALA A 101 -13.95 -14.19 3.05
CA ALA A 101 -13.07 -13.56 2.07
C ALA A 101 -12.06 -12.59 2.73
N ILE A 102 -12.49 -11.85 3.75
CA ILE A 102 -11.65 -10.89 4.47
C ILE A 102 -10.65 -11.63 5.39
N GLY A 103 -11.14 -12.58 6.18
CA GLY A 103 -10.33 -13.28 7.18
C GLY A 103 -9.58 -14.49 6.65
N GLY A 104 -9.95 -14.96 5.46
CA GLY A 104 -9.53 -16.26 4.93
C GLY A 104 -10.44 -17.40 5.41
N PHE A 105 -10.42 -18.51 4.68
CA PHE A 105 -11.27 -19.64 4.98
C PHE A 105 -10.59 -20.98 4.71
N GLN A 106 -10.65 -21.87 5.69
CA GLN A 106 -10.22 -23.28 5.56
C GLN A 106 -11.44 -24.13 5.29
N GLY A 107 -11.63 -24.53 4.04
CA GLY A 107 -12.71 -25.45 3.64
C GLY A 107 -12.21 -26.88 3.46
N ASN A 108 -13.16 -27.80 3.19
CA ASN A 108 -12.85 -29.20 2.90
C ASN A 108 -12.14 -29.37 1.53
N ALA A 109 -12.39 -28.46 0.59
CA ALA A 109 -11.83 -28.51 -0.75
C ALA A 109 -10.48 -27.80 -0.88
N GLY A 110 -10.15 -26.92 0.06
CA GLY A 110 -8.92 -26.13 0.02
C GLY A 110 -8.92 -24.95 0.98
N VAL A 111 -7.92 -24.11 0.84
CA VAL A 111 -7.70 -22.91 1.67
C VAL A 111 -7.85 -21.67 0.81
N MET A 112 -8.69 -20.74 1.24
CA MET A 112 -8.74 -19.38 0.72
C MET A 112 -7.92 -18.47 1.63
N PRO A 113 -6.83 -17.85 1.15
CA PRO A 113 -6.10 -16.89 1.95
C PRO A 113 -6.92 -15.62 2.18
N ALA A 114 -6.67 -14.93 3.29
CA ALA A 114 -7.28 -13.66 3.60
C ALA A 114 -7.14 -12.68 2.43
N LYS A 115 -8.23 -12.02 2.04
CA LYS A 115 -8.26 -11.01 0.97
C LYS A 115 -7.69 -11.52 -0.37
N GLY A 116 -7.83 -12.83 -0.65
CA GLY A 116 -7.25 -13.44 -1.84
C GLY A 116 -5.72 -13.44 -1.86
N GLY A 117 -5.07 -13.22 -0.72
CA GLY A 117 -3.61 -13.08 -0.59
C GLY A 117 -3.11 -11.64 -0.79
N ASN A 118 -3.98 -10.68 -1.05
CA ASN A 118 -3.64 -9.26 -1.20
C ASN A 118 -4.03 -8.45 0.04
N ALA A 119 -3.11 -8.33 0.99
CA ALA A 119 -3.34 -7.63 2.26
C ALA A 119 -3.56 -6.10 2.10
N SER A 120 -3.28 -5.53 0.93
CA SER A 120 -3.49 -4.09 0.68
C SER A 120 -4.94 -3.74 0.37
N LEU A 121 -5.79 -4.72 0.04
CA LEU A 121 -7.20 -4.47 -0.18
C LEU A 121 -7.90 -4.04 1.11
N SER A 122 -8.76 -3.03 1.01
CA SER A 122 -9.71 -2.69 2.06
C SER A 122 -10.79 -3.76 2.17
N ASP A 123 -11.49 -3.80 3.29
CA ASP A 123 -12.59 -4.73 3.48
C ASP A 123 -13.76 -4.45 2.51
N ASP A 124 -13.98 -3.19 2.18
CA ASP A 124 -15.04 -2.80 1.25
C ASP A 124 -14.73 -3.19 -0.20
N GLU A 125 -13.47 -3.14 -0.62
CA GLU A 125 -13.04 -3.68 -1.92
C GLU A 125 -13.25 -5.20 -1.98
N VAL A 126 -12.92 -5.92 -0.91
CA VAL A 126 -13.16 -7.37 -0.85
C VAL A 126 -14.65 -7.69 -0.91
N LYS A 127 -15.50 -6.93 -0.19
CA LYS A 127 -16.97 -7.11 -0.24
C LYS A 127 -17.51 -6.88 -1.65
N ALA A 128 -17.08 -5.81 -2.32
CA ALA A 128 -17.49 -5.53 -3.69
C ALA A 128 -17.12 -6.66 -4.67
N ALA A 129 -15.92 -7.24 -4.51
CA ALA A 129 -15.54 -8.41 -5.31
C ALA A 129 -16.36 -9.65 -5.00
N VAL A 130 -16.73 -9.89 -3.75
CA VAL A 130 -17.62 -10.98 -3.35
C VAL A 130 -19.00 -10.78 -3.97
N ASP A 131 -19.56 -9.58 -3.89
CA ASP A 131 -20.87 -9.25 -4.50
C ASP A 131 -20.86 -9.47 -6.00
N HIS A 132 -19.77 -9.07 -6.68
CA HIS A 132 -19.59 -9.36 -8.11
C HIS A 132 -19.61 -10.86 -8.38
N MET A 133 -18.87 -11.69 -7.65
CA MET A 133 -18.84 -13.14 -7.84
C MET A 133 -20.18 -13.79 -7.53
N VAL A 134 -20.89 -13.34 -6.50
CA VAL A 134 -22.24 -13.81 -6.14
C VAL A 134 -23.21 -13.47 -7.26
N ALA A 135 -23.20 -12.24 -7.77
CA ALA A 135 -24.08 -11.82 -8.85
C ALA A 135 -23.88 -12.63 -10.15
N GLN A 136 -22.66 -13.06 -10.42
CA GLN A 136 -22.34 -13.90 -11.59
C GLN A 136 -22.73 -15.37 -11.40
N SER A 137 -23.04 -15.80 -10.17
CA SER A 137 -23.21 -17.21 -9.79
C SER A 137 -24.60 -17.54 -9.24
N GLN A 138 -25.61 -16.70 -9.57
CA GLN A 138 -27.02 -16.88 -9.21
C GLN A 138 -27.87 -17.39 -10.37
#